data_99f7396948adf443531b888279796143
#
_entry.id   99f7396948adf443531b888279796143
#
_cell.length_a   1.000
_cell.length_b   1.000
_cell.length_c   1.000
_cell.angle_alpha   90.00
_cell.angle_beta   90.00
_cell.angle_gamma   90.00
#
_symmetry.space_group_name_H-M   'P 1'
#
loop_
_entity.id
_entity.type
_entity.pdbx_description
1 polymer ?
#
loop_
_entity_poly.entity_id
_entity_poly.type
_entity_poly.pdbx_seq_one_letter_code
_entity_poly.pdbx_strand_id
1 'polypeptide(L)'
;MIIIDSIKDKLEKSTNHSNPFIGVDELGNDWFVKTYFSKSGHETNALFNELVAFKLAEKIGLPWPKGHVVQFSESVKSELNVSTSHFIAYEFIHNLEELPEGYQFSNNQMKNLYGKSIFDNWLSIGDVKNDTCKLLNGELLFMDAGIAFEDDNCETWGEDGFIWTDNKLFIESSPYHRGILHSAEEYKSWMDKICEIPFEFYQSIADSIPQDWHVPESYKLKFVEVFSSSCERFIPMMKSYIEWELNHQ
;
A
#
# COMPACT_ATOMS: atom_id res chain seq x y z
N MET A 1 10.18 -18.10 8.40
CA MET A 1 9.23 -17.23 9.11
C MET A 1 10.06 -16.32 10.00
N ILE A 2 9.84 -15.00 9.92
CA ILE A 2 10.51 -14.01 10.78
C ILE A 2 9.74 -13.94 12.09
N ILE A 3 10.45 -14.01 13.22
CA ILE A 3 9.86 -13.89 14.56
C ILE A 3 10.39 -12.61 15.19
N ILE A 4 9.51 -11.69 15.54
CA ILE A 4 9.84 -10.49 16.32
C ILE A 4 9.89 -10.91 17.79
N ASP A 5 11.08 -10.86 18.35
CA ASP A 5 11.38 -11.39 19.69
C ASP A 5 11.31 -10.33 20.78
N SER A 6 11.56 -9.07 20.45
CA SER A 6 11.50 -7.96 21.40
C SER A 6 11.06 -6.65 20.75
N ILE A 7 10.60 -5.71 21.58
CA ILE A 7 10.27 -4.35 21.18
C ILE A 7 11.44 -3.45 21.58
N LYS A 8 12.02 -2.76 20.58
CA LYS A 8 13.13 -1.83 20.79
C LYS A 8 12.64 -0.41 21.08
N ASP A 9 11.62 0.04 20.34
CA ASP A 9 11.08 1.38 20.49
C ASP A 9 9.59 1.43 20.07
N LYS A 10 8.75 2.08 20.87
CA LYS A 10 7.32 2.32 20.56
C LYS A 10 7.18 3.71 19.97
N LEU A 11 6.81 3.78 18.71
CA LEU A 11 6.66 5.02 17.96
C LEU A 11 5.30 5.67 18.26
N GLU A 12 5.12 6.15 19.49
CA GLU A 12 3.89 6.79 19.94
C GLU A 12 3.70 8.15 19.26
N LYS A 13 2.94 8.17 18.18
CA LYS A 13 2.25 9.37 17.72
C LYS A 13 0.77 9.18 17.95
N SER A 14 0.14 10.11 18.65
CA SER A 14 -1.29 10.08 19.03
C SER A 14 -2.28 9.99 17.87
N THR A 15 -1.81 10.07 16.63
CA THR A 15 -2.58 10.03 15.38
C THR A 15 -2.30 8.79 14.52
N ASN A 16 -1.42 7.88 14.93
CA ASN A 16 -1.09 6.69 14.12
C ASN A 16 -2.05 5.55 14.43
N HIS A 17 -3.01 5.30 13.53
CA HIS A 17 -3.92 4.15 13.61
C HIS A 17 -3.17 2.80 13.55
N SER A 18 -2.01 2.76 12.90
CA SER A 18 -1.21 1.54 12.74
C SER A 18 -0.46 1.09 14.00
N ASN A 19 -0.43 1.90 15.07
CA ASN A 19 0.33 1.63 16.30
C ASN A 19 1.72 1.03 16.03
N PRO A 20 2.59 1.76 15.28
CA PRO A 20 3.86 1.20 14.83
C PRO A 20 4.88 1.12 15.95
N PHE A 21 5.77 0.14 15.85
CA PHE A 21 6.94 0.04 16.72
C PHE A 21 8.16 -0.50 15.96
N ILE A 22 9.34 -0.34 16.54
CA ILE A 22 10.55 -1.01 16.06
C ILE A 22 10.70 -2.31 16.84
N GLY A 23 10.56 -3.43 16.12
CA GLY A 23 10.81 -4.77 16.64
C GLY A 23 12.21 -5.26 16.28
N VAL A 24 12.69 -6.23 17.03
CA VAL A 24 13.96 -6.92 16.77
C VAL A 24 13.69 -8.39 16.63
N ASP A 25 14.23 -9.01 15.57
CA ASP A 25 14.12 -10.45 15.37
C ASP A 25 15.19 -11.25 16.15
N GLU A 26 15.10 -12.57 16.12
CA GLU A 26 16.05 -13.48 16.79
C GLU A 26 17.49 -13.32 16.28
N LEU A 27 17.70 -12.72 15.10
CA LEU A 27 19.03 -12.47 14.52
C LEU A 27 19.56 -11.07 14.86
N GLY A 28 18.77 -10.24 15.55
CA GLY A 28 19.12 -8.88 15.92
C GLY A 28 18.86 -7.84 14.82
N ASN A 29 18.07 -8.17 13.78
CA ASN A 29 17.68 -7.22 12.76
C ASN A 29 16.51 -6.36 13.25
N ASP A 30 16.54 -5.08 12.92
CA ASP A 30 15.47 -4.13 13.21
C ASP A 30 14.35 -4.20 12.15
N TRP A 31 13.10 -4.13 12.60
CA TRP A 31 11.90 -4.18 11.78
C TRP A 31 10.94 -3.05 12.14
N PHE A 32 10.39 -2.37 11.14
CA PHE A 32 9.26 -1.46 11.34
C PHE A 32 7.96 -2.25 11.27
N VAL A 33 7.30 -2.41 12.42
CA VAL A 33 6.12 -3.26 12.57
C VAL A 33 4.85 -2.42 12.65
N LYS A 34 3.81 -2.80 11.92
CA LYS A 34 2.47 -2.22 11.97
C LYS A 34 1.49 -3.23 12.57
N THR A 35 0.71 -2.84 13.57
CA THR A 35 -0.17 -3.74 14.31
C THR A 35 -1.66 -3.49 14.10
N TYR A 36 -2.07 -2.26 13.81
CA TYR A 36 -3.46 -1.88 13.58
C TYR A 36 -4.44 -2.34 14.67
N PHE A 37 -4.03 -2.22 15.94
CA PHE A 37 -4.94 -2.47 17.05
C PHE A 37 -5.73 -1.22 17.38
N SER A 38 -7.06 -1.33 17.36
CA SER A 38 -7.94 -0.33 17.95
C SER A 38 -8.49 -0.83 19.30
N LYS A 39 -8.92 0.11 20.15
CA LYS A 39 -9.64 -0.23 21.40
C LYS A 39 -10.97 -0.93 21.14
N SER A 40 -11.50 -0.88 19.94
CA SER A 40 -12.79 -1.41 19.52
C SER A 40 -12.74 -2.76 18.79
N GLY A 41 -11.53 -3.31 18.55
CA GLY A 41 -11.36 -4.57 17.82
C GLY A 41 -10.32 -4.44 16.70
N HIS A 42 -10.18 -5.49 15.92
CA HIS A 42 -9.14 -5.56 14.87
C HIS A 42 -9.54 -4.76 13.65
N GLU A 43 -8.65 -3.91 13.20
CA GLU A 43 -8.65 -3.42 11.83
C GLU A 43 -7.94 -4.45 10.94
N THR A 44 -8.50 -5.66 10.85
CA THR A 44 -7.92 -6.79 10.10
C THR A 44 -7.75 -6.45 8.62
N ASN A 45 -8.63 -5.62 8.08
CA ASN A 45 -8.54 -5.16 6.71
C ASN A 45 -7.29 -4.30 6.47
N ALA A 46 -6.82 -3.54 7.46
CA ALA A 46 -5.61 -2.74 7.30
C ALA A 46 -4.34 -3.59 7.12
N LEU A 47 -4.23 -4.74 7.81
CA LEU A 47 -3.14 -5.69 7.58
C LEU A 47 -3.23 -6.34 6.20
N PHE A 48 -4.45 -6.68 5.77
CA PHE A 48 -4.70 -7.16 4.42
C PHE A 48 -4.31 -6.11 3.37
N ASN A 49 -4.73 -4.85 3.55
CA ASN A 49 -4.43 -3.74 2.66
C ASN A 49 -2.92 -3.54 2.51
N GLU A 50 -2.18 -3.55 3.62
CA GLU A 50 -0.71 -3.46 3.61
C GLU A 50 -0.08 -4.64 2.86
N LEU A 51 -0.55 -5.88 3.11
CA LEU A 51 -0.05 -7.08 2.42
C LEU A 51 -0.24 -6.97 0.91
N VAL A 52 -1.43 -6.62 0.47
CA VAL A 52 -1.75 -6.45 -0.95
C VAL A 52 -0.88 -5.36 -1.55
N ALA A 53 -0.78 -4.21 -0.90
CA ALA A 53 -0.05 -3.07 -1.41
C ALA A 53 1.44 -3.38 -1.62
N PHE A 54 2.15 -3.91 -0.61
CA PHE A 54 3.58 -4.16 -0.82
C PHE A 54 3.84 -5.28 -1.84
N LYS A 55 2.97 -6.30 -1.91
CA LYS A 55 3.09 -7.36 -2.93
C LYS A 55 2.88 -6.84 -4.35
N LEU A 56 1.87 -6.01 -4.54
CA LEU A 56 1.58 -5.41 -5.85
C LEU A 56 2.63 -4.35 -6.23
N ALA A 57 3.07 -3.51 -5.28
CA ALA A 57 4.15 -2.55 -5.50
C ALA A 57 5.44 -3.25 -5.95
N GLU A 58 5.85 -4.32 -5.24
CA GLU A 58 7.00 -5.16 -5.62
C GLU A 58 6.82 -5.74 -7.03
N LYS A 59 5.62 -6.25 -7.34
CA LYS A 59 5.32 -6.89 -8.63
C LYS A 59 5.47 -5.95 -9.81
N ILE A 60 5.03 -4.69 -9.67
CA ILE A 60 5.14 -3.69 -10.75
C ILE A 60 6.46 -2.90 -10.69
N GLY A 61 7.30 -3.13 -9.67
CA GLY A 61 8.57 -2.44 -9.46
C GLY A 61 8.41 -0.98 -9.03
N LEU A 62 7.36 -0.68 -8.27
CA LEU A 62 7.19 0.62 -7.61
C LEU A 62 8.12 0.67 -6.39
N PRO A 63 8.88 1.77 -6.16
CA PRO A 63 9.73 1.90 -4.98
C PRO A 63 8.90 1.85 -3.68
N TRP A 64 8.92 0.71 -3.02
CA TRP A 64 8.19 0.41 -1.80
C TRP A 64 9.08 -0.33 -0.81
N PRO A 65 8.96 -0.12 0.51
CA PRO A 65 9.70 -0.90 1.48
C PRO A 65 9.39 -2.39 1.35
N LYS A 66 10.40 -3.22 1.52
CA LYS A 66 10.21 -4.66 1.47
C LYS A 66 9.42 -5.15 2.68
N GLY A 67 8.20 -5.61 2.44
CA GLY A 67 7.27 -6.06 3.46
C GLY A 67 7.28 -7.58 3.66
N HIS A 68 7.00 -7.99 4.90
CA HIS A 68 6.92 -9.39 5.30
C HIS A 68 5.75 -9.61 6.26
N VAL A 69 5.15 -10.79 6.19
CA VAL A 69 4.33 -11.30 7.28
C VAL A 69 5.27 -11.88 8.33
N VAL A 70 5.17 -11.38 9.55
CA VAL A 70 6.01 -11.77 10.69
C VAL A 70 5.16 -12.36 11.80
N GLN A 71 5.78 -13.12 12.70
CA GLN A 71 5.16 -13.59 13.94
C GLN A 71 5.75 -12.86 15.14
N PHE A 72 4.98 -12.76 16.22
CA PHE A 72 5.48 -12.29 17.50
C PHE A 72 5.79 -13.46 18.41
N SER A 73 6.89 -13.35 19.18
CA SER A 73 7.15 -14.24 20.30
C SER A 73 6.08 -14.08 21.39
N GLU A 74 5.95 -15.05 22.27
CA GLU A 74 4.97 -14.99 23.37
C GLU A 74 5.23 -13.80 24.31
N SER A 75 6.50 -13.37 24.47
CA SER A 75 6.86 -12.18 25.24
C SER A 75 6.29 -10.91 24.61
N VAL A 76 6.46 -10.72 23.30
CA VAL A 76 5.93 -9.55 22.56
C VAL A 76 4.41 -9.57 22.55
N LYS A 77 3.77 -10.72 22.32
CA LYS A 77 2.31 -10.84 22.39
C LYS A 77 1.77 -10.45 23.78
N SER A 78 2.41 -10.90 24.84
CA SER A 78 2.03 -10.56 26.20
C SER A 78 2.21 -9.08 26.50
N GLU A 79 3.32 -8.47 26.07
CA GLU A 79 3.59 -7.05 26.26
C GLU A 79 2.57 -6.16 25.53
N LEU A 80 2.17 -6.54 24.31
CA LEU A 80 1.19 -5.82 23.50
C LEU A 80 -0.26 -6.18 23.84
N ASN A 81 -0.47 -7.22 24.66
CA ASN A 81 -1.79 -7.77 24.99
C ASN A 81 -2.60 -8.17 23.74
N VAL A 82 -1.96 -8.91 22.83
CA VAL A 82 -2.56 -9.30 21.56
C VAL A 82 -2.70 -10.83 21.47
N SER A 83 -3.77 -11.28 20.81
CA SER A 83 -4.02 -12.71 20.54
C SER A 83 -3.61 -13.12 19.13
N THR A 84 -3.62 -12.19 18.19
CA THR A 84 -3.16 -12.39 16.81
C THR A 84 -1.65 -12.69 16.80
N SER A 85 -1.24 -13.62 15.96
CA SER A 85 0.16 -14.05 15.89
C SER A 85 0.92 -13.42 14.73
N HIS A 86 0.21 -13.05 13.63
CA HIS A 86 0.83 -12.57 12.40
C HIS A 86 0.56 -11.08 12.20
N PHE A 87 1.59 -10.36 11.79
CA PHE A 87 1.54 -8.91 11.53
C PHE A 87 2.33 -8.56 10.29
N ILE A 88 2.26 -7.31 9.87
CA ILE A 88 3.09 -6.78 8.79
C ILE A 88 4.30 -6.08 9.39
N ALA A 89 5.47 -6.42 8.89
CA ALA A 89 6.70 -5.70 9.17
C ALA A 89 7.44 -5.37 7.87
N TYR A 90 8.11 -4.24 7.88
CA TYR A 90 9.01 -3.80 6.82
C TYR A 90 10.45 -3.85 7.32
N GLU A 91 11.40 -4.22 6.44
CA GLU A 91 12.82 -4.09 6.76
C GLU A 91 13.08 -2.65 7.23
N PHE A 92 13.71 -2.49 8.40
CA PHE A 92 13.95 -1.16 8.95
C PHE A 92 14.99 -0.43 8.10
N ILE A 93 14.58 0.73 7.57
CA ILE A 93 15.43 1.52 6.69
C ILE A 93 16.01 2.70 7.48
N HIS A 94 17.33 2.70 7.61
CA HIS A 94 18.06 3.82 8.16
C HIS A 94 18.17 4.95 7.14
N ASN A 95 18.26 6.19 7.62
CA ASN A 95 18.50 7.39 6.79
C ASN A 95 17.37 7.70 5.78
N LEU A 96 16.11 7.43 6.15
CA LEU A 96 14.97 8.01 5.44
C LEU A 96 14.91 9.51 5.70
N GLU A 97 14.83 10.29 4.63
CA GLU A 97 14.74 11.74 4.68
C GLU A 97 13.34 12.20 4.27
N GLU A 98 12.85 13.25 4.92
CA GLU A 98 11.63 13.93 4.49
C GLU A 98 11.86 14.66 3.17
N LEU A 99 10.82 14.76 2.34
CA LEU A 99 10.87 15.62 1.16
C LEU A 99 10.88 17.09 1.61
N PRO A 100 11.92 17.88 1.27
CA PRO A 100 11.92 19.29 1.56
C PRO A 100 10.79 20.03 0.84
N GLU A 101 10.32 21.12 1.45
CA GLU A 101 9.37 22.00 0.76
C GLU A 101 9.98 22.53 -0.55
N GLY A 102 9.21 22.45 -1.65
CA GLY A 102 9.67 22.87 -2.97
C GLY A 102 10.69 21.95 -3.62
N TYR A 103 10.78 20.69 -3.17
CA TYR A 103 11.67 19.69 -3.76
C TYR A 103 11.47 19.56 -5.27
N GLN A 104 12.58 19.59 -6.01
CA GLN A 104 12.57 19.43 -7.47
C GLN A 104 12.92 17.99 -7.84
N PHE A 105 11.98 17.31 -8.45
CA PHE A 105 12.13 15.92 -8.84
C PHE A 105 13.00 15.77 -10.09
N SER A 106 13.89 14.80 -10.09
CA SER A 106 14.60 14.35 -11.29
C SER A 106 13.64 13.62 -12.24
N ASN A 107 14.03 13.46 -13.51
CA ASN A 107 13.22 12.71 -14.48
C ASN A 107 12.94 11.26 -14.03
N ASN A 108 13.87 10.62 -13.33
CA ASN A 108 13.67 9.26 -12.81
C ASN A 108 12.65 9.24 -11.66
N GLN A 109 12.74 10.20 -10.75
CA GLN A 109 11.78 10.35 -9.67
C GLN A 109 10.38 10.68 -10.19
N MET A 110 10.28 11.52 -11.24
CA MET A 110 9.01 11.82 -11.92
C MET A 110 8.35 10.56 -12.46
N LYS A 111 9.11 9.64 -13.10
CA LYS A 111 8.56 8.35 -13.55
C LYS A 111 7.96 7.54 -12.39
N ASN A 112 8.62 7.53 -11.24
CA ASN A 112 8.11 6.84 -10.06
C ASN A 112 6.84 7.51 -9.51
N LEU A 113 6.72 8.83 -9.59
CA LEU A 113 5.50 9.56 -9.21
C LEU A 113 4.32 9.23 -10.13
N TYR A 114 4.54 9.08 -11.45
CA TYR A 114 3.50 8.56 -12.34
C TYR A 114 3.02 7.17 -11.92
N GLY A 115 3.97 6.29 -11.57
CA GLY A 115 3.66 4.96 -11.06
C GLY A 115 2.87 5.00 -9.76
N LYS A 116 3.27 5.89 -8.83
CA LYS A 116 2.57 6.09 -7.56
C LYS A 116 1.14 6.57 -7.78
N SER A 117 0.93 7.51 -8.71
CA SER A 117 -0.40 8.00 -9.07
C SER A 117 -1.31 6.89 -9.57
N ILE A 118 -0.82 6.07 -10.51
CA ILE A 118 -1.58 4.91 -11.00
C ILE A 118 -1.87 3.93 -9.86
N PHE A 119 -0.88 3.66 -9.00
CA PHE A 119 -0.99 2.73 -7.89
C PHE A 119 -2.01 3.17 -6.85
N ASP A 120 -2.01 4.46 -6.47
CA ASP A 120 -2.96 5.01 -5.51
C ASP A 120 -4.41 4.90 -6.02
N ASN A 121 -4.63 5.23 -7.29
CA ASN A 121 -5.94 5.06 -7.90
C ASN A 121 -6.34 3.60 -8.03
N TRP A 122 -5.38 2.72 -8.38
CA TRP A 122 -5.64 1.29 -8.53
C TRP A 122 -6.06 0.63 -7.22
N LEU A 123 -5.41 1.01 -6.10
CA LEU A 123 -5.73 0.50 -4.77
C LEU A 123 -6.74 1.40 -4.01
N SER A 124 -7.23 2.46 -4.63
CA SER A 124 -8.12 3.43 -3.97
C SER A 124 -7.55 3.95 -2.65
N ILE A 125 -6.27 4.37 -2.67
CA ILE A 125 -5.59 4.91 -1.48
C ILE A 125 -6.00 6.39 -1.34
N GLY A 126 -6.99 6.67 -0.50
CA GLY A 126 -7.51 8.03 -0.30
C GLY A 126 -6.67 8.93 0.61
N ASP A 127 -5.87 8.36 1.51
CA ASP A 127 -5.08 9.11 2.48
C ASP A 127 -3.63 9.33 2.00
N VAL A 128 -3.47 10.08 0.91
CA VAL A 128 -2.14 10.41 0.37
C VAL A 128 -1.62 11.68 1.02
N LYS A 129 -0.68 11.54 1.96
CA LYS A 129 -0.03 12.63 2.70
C LYS A 129 1.43 12.81 2.27
N ASN A 130 2.02 13.93 2.69
CA ASN A 130 3.45 14.21 2.44
C ASN A 130 4.38 13.18 3.07
N ASP A 131 3.98 12.56 4.17
CA ASP A 131 4.78 11.57 4.90
C ASP A 131 4.74 10.17 4.26
N THR A 132 3.89 9.94 3.26
CA THR A 132 3.83 8.67 2.52
C THR A 132 4.89 8.55 1.41
N CYS A 133 5.70 9.60 1.20
CA CYS A 133 6.82 9.62 0.29
C CYS A 133 8.07 10.16 0.99
N LYS A 134 9.15 9.41 0.93
CA LYS A 134 10.44 9.72 1.55
C LYS A 134 11.56 9.66 0.52
N LEU A 135 12.74 10.17 0.91
CA LEU A 135 13.97 9.97 0.15
C LEU A 135 14.84 8.92 0.84
N LEU A 136 15.34 8.00 0.04
CA LEU A 136 16.35 7.03 0.44
C LEU A 136 17.54 7.16 -0.53
N ASN A 137 18.65 7.69 -0.05
CA ASN A 137 19.85 7.92 -0.88
C ASN A 137 19.56 8.75 -2.16
N GLY A 138 18.66 9.70 -2.06
CA GLY A 138 18.24 10.55 -3.19
C GLY A 138 17.19 9.94 -4.12
N GLU A 139 16.74 8.71 -3.89
CA GLU A 139 15.64 8.10 -4.64
C GLU A 139 14.32 8.14 -3.84
N LEU A 140 13.20 8.19 -4.55
CA LEU A 140 11.89 8.15 -3.90
C LEU A 140 11.57 6.77 -3.34
N LEU A 141 10.99 6.73 -2.16
CA LEU A 141 10.41 5.54 -1.54
C LEU A 141 8.99 5.88 -1.08
N PHE A 142 8.02 5.11 -1.51
CA PHE A 142 6.61 5.27 -1.14
C PHE A 142 6.22 4.29 -0.05
N MET A 143 5.24 4.66 0.77
CA MET A 143 4.78 3.82 1.87
C MET A 143 3.35 4.19 2.28
N ASP A 144 2.80 3.39 3.18
CA ASP A 144 1.51 3.57 3.84
C ASP A 144 0.28 3.34 2.95
N ALA A 145 -0.26 2.13 3.04
CA ALA A 145 -1.46 1.71 2.33
C ALA A 145 -2.51 1.08 3.27
N GLY A 146 -2.41 1.33 4.57
CA GLY A 146 -3.35 0.75 5.54
C GLY A 146 -4.81 1.16 5.29
N ILE A 147 -5.01 2.33 4.66
CA ILE A 147 -6.32 2.86 4.25
C ILE A 147 -6.54 2.66 2.72
N ALA A 148 -5.96 1.61 2.13
CA ALA A 148 -6.33 1.22 0.79
C ALA A 148 -7.77 0.67 0.78
N PHE A 149 -8.41 0.70 -0.39
CA PHE A 149 -9.77 0.16 -0.58
C PHE A 149 -10.83 0.85 0.28
N GLU A 150 -10.87 2.17 0.30
CA GLU A 150 -11.70 3.13 1.07
C GLU A 150 -13.04 2.62 1.69
N ASP A 151 -13.51 1.44 1.31
CA ASP A 151 -14.75 0.84 1.80
C ASP A 151 -14.46 -0.54 2.39
N ASP A 152 -14.83 -0.71 3.64
CA ASP A 152 -14.73 -1.98 4.36
C ASP A 152 -15.68 -3.07 3.83
N ASN A 153 -16.60 -2.70 2.93
CA ASN A 153 -17.59 -3.63 2.39
C ASN A 153 -17.18 -4.17 1.02
N CYS A 154 -16.43 -5.28 0.99
CA CYS A 154 -16.05 -5.97 -0.24
C CYS A 154 -17.23 -6.42 -1.11
N GLU A 155 -18.46 -6.45 -0.60
CA GLU A 155 -19.65 -6.85 -1.36
C GLU A 155 -19.92 -5.87 -2.50
N THR A 156 -19.51 -4.61 -2.36
CA THR A 156 -19.67 -3.58 -3.39
C THR A 156 -18.48 -3.48 -4.34
N TRP A 157 -17.38 -4.17 -4.07
CA TRP A 157 -16.22 -4.14 -4.95
C TRP A 157 -16.54 -4.67 -6.35
N GLY A 158 -16.26 -3.85 -7.34
CA GLY A 158 -16.48 -4.21 -8.73
C GLY A 158 -17.91 -4.19 -9.21
N GLU A 159 -18.88 -3.81 -8.39
CA GLU A 159 -20.20 -3.36 -8.81
C GLU A 159 -20.13 -1.88 -9.18
N ASP A 160 -21.08 -1.42 -9.99
CA ASP A 160 -21.14 -0.08 -10.58
C ASP A 160 -20.26 1.01 -9.94
N GLY A 161 -18.96 0.95 -10.26
CA GLY A 161 -18.03 2.00 -9.97
C GLY A 161 -17.49 2.09 -8.55
N PHE A 162 -17.64 1.08 -7.72
CA PHE A 162 -17.29 1.20 -6.30
C PHE A 162 -15.80 1.52 -6.04
N ILE A 163 -14.84 0.70 -6.51
CA ILE A 163 -13.41 0.99 -6.34
C ILE A 163 -12.94 1.99 -7.40
N TRP A 164 -13.34 1.79 -8.65
CA TRP A 164 -12.89 2.55 -9.80
C TRP A 164 -14.06 3.31 -10.43
N THR A 165 -14.34 4.51 -9.93
CA THR A 165 -15.32 5.43 -10.53
C THR A 165 -14.64 6.68 -10.99
N ASP A 166 -15.18 7.31 -12.04
CA ASP A 166 -14.70 8.60 -12.55
C ASP A 166 -14.63 9.68 -11.46
N ASN A 167 -15.54 9.61 -10.47
CA ASN A 167 -15.59 10.57 -9.36
C ASN A 167 -14.57 10.28 -8.23
N LYS A 168 -13.89 9.14 -8.26
CA LYS A 168 -12.91 8.73 -7.25
C LYS A 168 -11.47 8.69 -7.80
N LEU A 169 -11.28 8.91 -9.09
CA LEU A 169 -9.95 9.06 -9.66
C LEU A 169 -9.40 10.44 -9.30
N PHE A 170 -8.20 10.48 -8.71
CA PHE A 170 -7.64 11.72 -8.16
C PHE A 170 -6.17 11.88 -8.48
N ILE A 171 -5.84 12.31 -9.68
CA ILE A 171 -4.44 12.67 -9.96
C ILE A 171 -4.06 13.95 -9.21
N GLU A 172 -5.00 14.89 -9.02
CA GLU A 172 -4.73 16.19 -8.39
C GLU A 172 -4.73 16.20 -6.86
N SER A 173 -5.29 15.19 -6.19
CA SER A 173 -5.46 15.22 -4.72
C SER A 173 -4.17 14.97 -3.95
N SER A 174 -3.15 14.43 -4.59
CA SER A 174 -1.85 14.22 -3.97
C SER A 174 -0.95 15.44 -4.14
N PRO A 175 -0.33 15.95 -3.05
CA PRO A 175 0.64 17.04 -3.15
C PRO A 175 1.84 16.71 -4.05
N TYR A 176 2.10 15.43 -4.32
CA TYR A 176 3.15 14.97 -5.24
C TYR A 176 2.74 15.03 -6.70
N HIS A 177 1.45 15.13 -7.00
CA HIS A 177 0.92 15.04 -8.36
C HIS A 177 0.57 16.41 -8.97
N ARG A 178 0.61 17.49 -8.18
CA ARG A 178 0.31 18.83 -8.69
C ARG A 178 1.30 19.24 -9.76
N GLY A 179 0.80 19.42 -10.98
CA GLY A 179 1.59 19.84 -12.12
C GLY A 179 2.47 18.76 -12.77
N ILE A 180 2.23 17.49 -12.46
CA ILE A 180 3.00 16.34 -12.99
C ILE A 180 2.44 15.82 -14.33
N LEU A 181 1.21 16.17 -14.69
CA LEU A 181 0.55 15.73 -15.91
C LEU A 181 1.24 16.31 -17.17
N HIS A 182 2.26 15.63 -17.66
CA HIS A 182 2.98 16.08 -18.85
C HIS A 182 2.73 15.22 -20.09
N SER A 183 2.38 13.93 -19.95
CA SER A 183 2.11 13.06 -21.09
C SER A 183 1.41 11.76 -20.69
N ALA A 184 0.44 11.33 -21.48
CA ALA A 184 -0.23 10.04 -21.29
C ALA A 184 0.73 8.84 -21.43
N GLU A 185 1.80 8.98 -22.20
CA GLU A 185 2.78 7.90 -22.45
C GLU A 185 3.56 7.52 -21.19
N GLU A 186 3.83 8.47 -20.29
CA GLU A 186 4.55 8.21 -19.04
C GLU A 186 3.73 7.28 -18.10
N TYR A 187 2.42 7.45 -18.09
CA TYR A 187 1.52 6.57 -17.31
C TYR A 187 1.35 5.20 -17.95
N LYS A 188 1.44 5.13 -19.29
CA LYS A 188 1.21 3.90 -20.05
C LYS A 188 2.11 2.76 -19.59
N SER A 189 3.40 3.03 -19.36
CA SER A 189 4.35 2.01 -18.93
C SER A 189 3.97 1.34 -17.61
N TRP A 190 3.32 2.06 -16.69
CA TRP A 190 2.83 1.53 -15.42
C TRP A 190 1.53 0.75 -15.58
N MET A 191 0.62 1.25 -16.44
CA MET A 191 -0.60 0.53 -16.78
C MET A 191 -0.31 -0.81 -17.47
N ASP A 192 0.67 -0.83 -18.38
CA ASP A 192 1.09 -2.06 -19.05
C ASP A 192 1.61 -3.10 -18.04
N LYS A 193 2.40 -2.69 -17.04
CA LYS A 193 2.87 -3.58 -15.96
C LYS A 193 1.72 -4.19 -15.14
N ILE A 194 0.64 -3.45 -14.90
CA ILE A 194 -0.57 -3.97 -14.23
C ILE A 194 -1.22 -5.05 -15.11
N CYS A 195 -1.33 -4.82 -16.41
CA CYS A 195 -1.89 -5.78 -17.34
C CYS A 195 -1.06 -7.06 -17.49
N GLU A 196 0.23 -7.02 -17.17
CA GLU A 196 1.13 -8.18 -17.22
C GLU A 196 1.05 -9.06 -15.97
N ILE A 197 0.29 -8.65 -14.93
CA ILE A 197 0.15 -9.46 -13.72
C ILE A 197 -0.78 -10.65 -13.99
N PRO A 198 -0.30 -11.88 -13.86
CA PRO A 198 -1.13 -13.06 -14.11
C PRO A 198 -2.12 -13.30 -12.96
N PHE A 199 -3.24 -13.94 -13.28
CA PHE A 199 -4.29 -14.31 -12.31
C PHE A 199 -3.72 -15.04 -11.08
N GLU A 200 -2.80 -15.96 -11.29
CA GLU A 200 -2.19 -16.79 -10.24
C GLU A 200 -1.43 -15.94 -9.21
N PHE A 201 -0.97 -14.76 -9.59
CA PHE A 201 -0.31 -13.87 -8.65
C PHE A 201 -1.30 -13.29 -7.62
N TYR A 202 -2.47 -12.85 -8.07
CA TYR A 202 -3.53 -12.39 -7.16
C TYR A 202 -4.02 -13.52 -6.26
N GLN A 203 -4.19 -14.72 -6.81
CA GLN A 203 -4.53 -15.91 -6.04
C GLN A 203 -3.47 -16.21 -4.97
N SER A 204 -2.19 -16.10 -5.32
CA SER A 204 -1.09 -16.33 -4.37
C SER A 204 -1.07 -15.34 -3.21
N ILE A 205 -1.48 -14.08 -3.45
CA ILE A 205 -1.66 -13.08 -2.39
C ILE A 205 -2.78 -13.53 -1.46
N ALA A 206 -3.96 -13.86 -2.02
CA ALA A 206 -5.11 -14.33 -1.25
C ALA A 206 -4.79 -15.56 -0.39
N ASP A 207 -4.08 -16.53 -0.96
CA ASP A 207 -3.67 -17.76 -0.28
C ASP A 207 -2.62 -17.50 0.82
N SER A 208 -1.88 -16.40 0.75
CA SER A 208 -0.85 -16.03 1.73
C SER A 208 -1.38 -15.31 2.97
N ILE A 209 -2.67 -14.97 2.99
CA ILE A 209 -3.30 -14.25 4.11
C ILE A 209 -3.36 -15.16 5.34
N PRO A 210 -2.79 -14.76 6.49
CA PRO A 210 -2.86 -15.52 7.71
C PRO A 210 -4.30 -15.75 8.20
N GLN A 211 -4.59 -16.95 8.66
CA GLN A 211 -5.94 -17.30 9.15
C GLN A 211 -6.39 -16.49 10.37
N ASP A 212 -5.43 -16.11 11.23
CA ASP A 212 -5.68 -15.33 12.44
C ASP A 212 -5.97 -13.84 12.17
N TRP A 213 -5.89 -13.39 10.93
CA TRP A 213 -6.43 -12.08 10.52
C TRP A 213 -7.95 -12.11 10.33
N HIS A 214 -8.54 -13.30 10.29
CA HIS A 214 -10.00 -13.48 10.14
C HIS A 214 -10.60 -12.77 8.91
N VAL A 215 -9.79 -12.55 7.86
CA VAL A 215 -10.29 -12.00 6.59
C VAL A 215 -11.29 -12.98 5.99
N PRO A 216 -12.54 -12.57 5.72
CA PRO A 216 -13.56 -13.46 5.16
C PRO A 216 -13.11 -14.06 3.82
N GLU A 217 -13.48 -15.31 3.57
CA GLU A 217 -13.15 -15.96 2.30
C GLU A 217 -13.79 -15.26 1.10
N SER A 218 -15.01 -14.74 1.28
CA SER A 218 -15.69 -13.90 0.27
C SER A 218 -14.87 -12.66 -0.09
N TYR A 219 -14.20 -12.05 0.89
CA TYR A 219 -13.35 -10.89 0.67
C TYR A 219 -12.12 -11.24 -0.18
N LYS A 220 -11.46 -12.37 0.11
CA LYS A 220 -10.32 -12.87 -0.65
C LYS A 220 -10.69 -13.19 -2.10
N LEU A 221 -11.82 -13.88 -2.29
CA LEU A 221 -12.34 -14.22 -3.62
C LEU A 221 -12.68 -12.96 -4.41
N LYS A 222 -13.31 -11.97 -3.77
CA LYS A 222 -13.66 -10.70 -4.41
C LYS A 222 -12.42 -9.89 -4.80
N PHE A 223 -11.39 -9.87 -3.94
CA PHE A 223 -10.11 -9.28 -4.27
C PHE A 223 -9.52 -9.90 -5.54
N VAL A 224 -9.45 -11.23 -5.62
CA VAL A 224 -8.91 -11.92 -6.80
C VAL A 224 -9.73 -11.61 -8.04
N GLU A 225 -11.07 -11.68 -7.97
CA GLU A 225 -11.98 -11.38 -9.08
C GLU A 225 -11.78 -9.95 -9.62
N VAL A 226 -11.81 -8.97 -8.72
CA VAL A 226 -11.75 -7.55 -9.10
C VAL A 226 -10.37 -7.20 -9.64
N PHE A 227 -9.31 -7.54 -8.93
CA PHE A 227 -7.96 -7.12 -9.30
C PHE A 227 -7.39 -7.88 -10.50
N SER A 228 -7.77 -9.13 -10.71
CA SER A 228 -7.42 -9.84 -11.95
C SER A 228 -8.09 -9.26 -13.20
N SER A 229 -9.18 -8.52 -13.04
CA SER A 229 -9.86 -7.80 -14.12
C SER A 229 -9.39 -6.35 -14.33
N SER A 230 -8.28 -5.96 -13.70
CA SER A 230 -7.79 -4.56 -13.74
C SER A 230 -7.53 -4.07 -15.16
N CYS A 231 -7.01 -4.93 -16.03
CA CYS A 231 -6.70 -4.55 -17.41
C CYS A 231 -7.97 -4.22 -18.23
N GLU A 232 -9.07 -4.91 -17.97
CA GLU A 232 -10.35 -4.72 -18.67
C GLU A 232 -11.19 -3.60 -18.07
N ARG A 233 -11.02 -3.31 -16.77
CA ARG A 233 -11.90 -2.41 -16.03
C ARG A 233 -11.20 -1.12 -15.60
N PHE A 234 -10.15 -1.22 -14.79
CA PHE A 234 -9.44 -0.06 -14.25
C PHE A 234 -8.67 0.70 -15.33
N ILE A 235 -7.91 -0.01 -16.17
CA ILE A 235 -7.03 0.65 -17.14
C ILE A 235 -7.77 1.51 -18.17
N PRO A 236 -8.90 1.07 -18.76
CA PRO A 236 -9.68 1.93 -19.66
C PRO A 236 -10.19 3.21 -18.99
N MET A 237 -10.67 3.11 -17.74
CA MET A 237 -11.11 4.28 -16.98
C MET A 237 -9.96 5.24 -16.72
N MET A 238 -8.82 4.72 -16.25
CA MET A 238 -7.66 5.55 -15.96
C MET A 238 -7.12 6.26 -17.21
N LYS A 239 -7.11 5.58 -18.36
CA LYS A 239 -6.76 6.21 -19.64
C LYS A 239 -7.69 7.37 -19.99
N SER A 240 -9.01 7.14 -19.92
CA SER A 240 -10.00 8.18 -20.20
C SER A 240 -9.86 9.38 -19.26
N TYR A 241 -9.58 9.12 -17.98
CA TYR A 241 -9.37 10.17 -17.00
C TYR A 241 -8.10 10.99 -17.28
N ILE A 242 -6.97 10.34 -17.57
CA ILE A 242 -5.72 11.03 -17.94
C ILE A 242 -5.92 11.89 -19.19
N GLU A 243 -6.58 11.36 -20.22
CA GLU A 243 -6.87 12.10 -21.45
C GLU A 243 -7.78 13.32 -21.18
N TRP A 244 -8.77 13.15 -20.31
CA TRP A 244 -9.65 14.25 -19.92
C TRP A 244 -8.87 15.36 -19.19
N GLU A 245 -8.05 15.01 -18.20
CA GLU A 245 -7.22 15.96 -17.45
C GLU A 245 -6.25 16.73 -18.37
N LEU A 246 -5.57 16.04 -19.29
CA LEU A 246 -4.64 16.67 -20.24
C LEU A 246 -5.32 17.64 -21.20
N ASN A 247 -6.61 17.46 -21.49
CA ASN A 247 -7.37 18.34 -22.38
C ASN A 247 -8.00 19.54 -21.66
N HIS A 248 -7.99 19.57 -20.31
CA HIS A 248 -8.63 20.61 -19.51
C HIS A 248 -7.64 21.44 -18.67
N GLN A 249 -6.34 21.21 -18.82
CA GLN A 249 -5.27 22.06 -18.31
C GLN A 249 -5.00 23.22 -19.29
#